data_3719aaac01e34fd27441e0f94e10d7c0
#
_entry.id   3719aaac01e34fd27441e0f94e10d7c0
#
_cell.length_a   1.000
_cell.length_b   1.000
_cell.length_c   1.000
_cell.angle_alpha   90.00
_cell.angle_beta   90.00
_cell.angle_gamma   90.00
#
_symmetry.space_group_name_H-M   'P 1'
#
loop_
_entity.id
_entity.type
_entity.pdbx_description
1 polymer ?
#
loop_
_entity_poly.entity_id
_entity_poly.type
_entity_poly.pdbx_seq_one_letter_code
_entity_poly.pdbx_strand_id
1 'polypeptide(L)'
;ISPFFQKSLWKWWYQRLAKAHGRADFRFMNYGYKDGKELKLLKEDEPNRLFIQLYNMNIRDVDLKGKEVVEVGCGRGGGASWIAKTYNPKRLTAFDFSKDAIGLASNWYSSQKNLSFKVGNAEDLPLKDNSKDIIYNVESSHCYGNVEVFVKEVYRSLKAGGNFCWTDFRDKESIEKLHEIFLKTGFEIVSKKEITTEVLDALDDINDTKVKGINESVP
;
A
#
# COMPACT_ATOMS: atom_id res chain seq x y z
N ILE A 1 -9.27 3.34 23.30
CA ILE A 1 -9.97 4.29 22.40
C ILE A 1 -10.90 3.45 21.52
N SER A 2 -12.19 3.85 21.37
CA SER A 2 -13.11 3.04 20.58
C SER A 2 -12.65 3.00 19.11
N PRO A 3 -12.87 1.88 18.37
CA PRO A 3 -12.48 1.75 16.96
C PRO A 3 -13.03 2.88 16.06
N PHE A 4 -14.21 3.38 16.39
CA PHE A 4 -14.84 4.51 15.69
C PHE A 4 -14.07 5.82 15.87
N PHE A 5 -13.55 6.09 17.06
CA PHE A 5 -12.78 7.30 17.37
C PHE A 5 -11.39 7.24 16.73
N GLN A 6 -10.77 6.06 16.74
CA GLN A 6 -9.49 5.82 16.08
C GLN A 6 -9.57 6.05 14.58
N LYS A 7 -10.60 5.50 13.91
CA LYS A 7 -10.87 5.70 12.48
C LYS A 7 -11.09 7.19 12.14
N SER A 8 -11.84 7.92 12.97
CA SER A 8 -12.10 9.35 12.78
C SER A 8 -10.84 10.20 12.96
N LEU A 9 -9.99 9.86 13.92
CA LEU A 9 -8.73 10.54 14.20
C LEU A 9 -7.73 10.36 13.05
N TRP A 10 -7.56 9.11 12.60
CA TRP A 10 -6.70 8.79 11.45
C TRP A 10 -7.18 9.48 10.18
N LYS A 11 -8.51 9.45 9.91
CA LYS A 11 -9.11 10.18 8.78
C LYS A 11 -8.78 11.66 8.81
N TRP A 12 -8.98 12.33 9.94
CA TRP A 12 -8.70 13.75 10.10
C TRP A 12 -7.20 14.05 9.91
N TRP A 13 -6.33 13.21 10.47
CA TRP A 13 -4.89 13.38 10.38
C TRP A 13 -4.39 13.20 8.93
N TYR A 14 -4.80 12.15 8.23
CA TYR A 14 -4.45 11.91 6.82
C TYR A 14 -4.99 12.99 5.89
N GLN A 15 -6.23 13.45 6.09
CA GLN A 15 -6.78 14.58 5.31
C GLN A 15 -5.98 15.88 5.55
N ARG A 16 -5.55 16.14 6.77
CA ARG A 16 -4.72 17.29 7.09
C ARG A 16 -3.31 17.18 6.51
N LEU A 17 -2.71 16.00 6.56
CA LEU A 17 -1.43 15.70 5.93
C LEU A 17 -1.51 15.86 4.41
N ALA A 18 -2.58 15.37 3.78
CA ALA A 18 -2.81 15.53 2.35
C ALA A 18 -2.87 17.00 1.92
N LYS A 19 -3.50 17.85 2.72
CA LYS A 19 -3.60 19.31 2.46
C LYS A 19 -2.29 20.05 2.72
N ALA A 20 -1.55 19.68 3.77
CA ALA A 20 -0.34 20.40 4.17
C ALA A 20 0.84 20.20 3.21
N HIS A 21 0.88 19.10 2.46
CA HIS A 21 2.01 18.72 1.60
C HIS A 21 1.56 18.45 0.17
N GLY A 22 0.96 19.43 -0.49
CA GLY A 22 0.62 19.39 -1.92
C GLY A 22 1.84 19.31 -2.86
N ARG A 23 3.04 18.96 -2.34
CA ARG A 23 4.26 18.80 -3.11
C ARG A 23 4.27 17.43 -3.79
N ALA A 24 4.62 17.43 -5.06
CA ALA A 24 4.80 16.22 -5.89
C ALA A 24 5.84 15.23 -5.32
N ASP A 25 6.66 15.68 -4.36
CA ASP A 25 7.76 14.91 -3.76
C ASP A 25 7.29 13.86 -2.74
N PHE A 26 6.01 13.90 -2.31
CA PHE A 26 5.47 13.01 -1.28
C PHE A 26 4.44 12.02 -1.85
N ARG A 27 4.87 11.23 -2.84
CA ARG A 27 4.00 10.26 -3.55
C ARG A 27 3.83 8.94 -2.83
N PHE A 28 4.82 8.56 -2.00
CA PHE A 28 4.84 7.34 -1.20
C PHE A 28 4.65 7.67 0.28
N MET A 29 3.97 6.79 1.01
CA MET A 29 3.63 6.98 2.42
C MET A 29 4.05 5.79 3.29
N ASN A 30 4.79 4.83 2.74
CA ASN A 30 5.32 3.67 3.46
C ASN A 30 6.69 3.98 4.10
N TYR A 31 7.17 3.08 4.95
CA TYR A 31 8.45 3.22 5.66
C TYR A 31 9.66 2.78 4.84
N GLY A 32 9.45 2.15 3.68
CA GLY A 32 10.51 1.65 2.85
C GLY A 32 10.98 0.23 3.22
N TYR A 33 11.88 -0.29 2.38
CA TYR A 33 12.46 -1.64 2.54
C TYR A 33 13.83 -1.69 1.90
N LYS A 34 14.82 -2.33 2.59
CA LYS A 34 16.21 -2.46 2.13
C LYS A 34 16.71 -3.86 2.44
N ASP A 35 16.74 -4.74 1.42
CA ASP A 35 17.23 -6.14 1.57
C ASP A 35 18.59 -6.39 0.90
N GLY A 36 19.29 -5.34 0.48
CA GLY A 36 20.57 -5.42 -0.21
C GLY A 36 20.47 -5.97 -1.66
N LYS A 37 19.27 -6.29 -2.15
CA LYS A 37 19.09 -6.76 -3.53
C LYS A 37 18.98 -5.59 -4.49
N GLU A 38 19.61 -5.73 -5.65
CA GLU A 38 19.51 -4.74 -6.70
C GLU A 38 18.12 -4.79 -7.35
N LEU A 39 17.37 -3.67 -7.30
CA LEU A 39 16.19 -3.44 -8.09
C LEU A 39 16.52 -2.42 -9.18
N LYS A 40 16.41 -2.84 -10.45
CA LYS A 40 16.60 -1.90 -11.58
C LYS A 40 15.42 -0.95 -11.66
N LEU A 41 15.70 0.33 -11.47
CA LEU A 41 14.72 1.40 -11.53
C LEU A 41 15.03 2.35 -12.70
N LEU A 42 14.03 3.08 -13.14
CA LEU A 42 14.24 4.24 -14.01
C LEU A 42 14.83 5.38 -13.18
N LYS A 43 15.60 6.25 -13.84
CA LYS A 43 16.25 7.40 -13.17
C LYS A 43 15.26 8.27 -12.39
N GLU A 44 14.05 8.42 -12.89
CA GLU A 44 12.97 9.17 -12.24
C GLU A 44 12.41 8.51 -10.98
N ASP A 45 12.55 7.19 -10.82
CA ASP A 45 12.07 6.41 -9.69
C ASP A 45 13.13 6.28 -8.57
N GLU A 46 14.42 6.53 -8.89
CA GLU A 46 15.54 6.40 -7.95
C GLU A 46 15.37 7.16 -6.63
N PRO A 47 14.86 8.41 -6.62
CA PRO A 47 14.62 9.13 -5.36
C PRO A 47 13.63 8.42 -4.41
N ASN A 48 12.82 7.51 -4.94
CA ASN A 48 11.81 6.76 -4.19
C ASN A 48 12.18 5.27 -4.02
N ARG A 49 13.44 4.90 -4.28
CA ARG A 49 13.92 3.51 -4.31
C ARG A 49 13.45 2.68 -3.12
N LEU A 50 13.67 3.12 -1.91
CA LEU A 50 13.34 2.36 -0.69
C LEU A 50 11.84 2.13 -0.56
N PHE A 51 11.03 3.14 -0.86
CA PHE A 51 9.57 3.01 -0.85
C PHE A 51 9.07 2.04 -1.93
N ILE A 52 9.64 2.09 -3.12
CA ILE A 52 9.36 1.20 -4.25
C ILE A 52 9.79 -0.24 -3.92
N GLN A 53 10.91 -0.43 -3.24
CA GLN A 53 11.39 -1.75 -2.83
C GLN A 53 10.38 -2.47 -1.91
N LEU A 54 9.67 -1.75 -1.03
CA LEU A 54 8.63 -2.35 -0.21
C LEU A 54 7.44 -2.84 -1.06
N TYR A 55 6.99 -2.05 -2.01
CA TYR A 55 5.96 -2.47 -2.97
C TYR A 55 6.39 -3.67 -3.80
N ASN A 56 7.62 -3.63 -4.33
CA ASN A 56 8.19 -4.74 -5.08
C ASN A 56 8.27 -6.02 -4.24
N MET A 57 8.76 -5.92 -3.00
CA MET A 57 8.85 -7.06 -2.08
C MET A 57 7.47 -7.68 -1.83
N ASN A 58 6.44 -6.87 -1.65
CA ASN A 58 5.07 -7.34 -1.40
C ASN A 58 4.51 -8.20 -2.56
N ILE A 59 4.80 -7.84 -3.82
CA ILE A 59 4.09 -8.41 -4.99
C ILE A 59 4.97 -9.22 -5.94
N ARG A 60 6.30 -9.23 -5.78
CA ARG A 60 7.25 -9.80 -6.76
C ARG A 60 7.08 -11.30 -7.04
N ASP A 61 6.46 -12.02 -6.10
CA ASP A 61 6.28 -13.47 -6.19
C ASP A 61 4.95 -13.88 -6.87
N VAL A 62 4.17 -12.88 -7.38
CA VAL A 62 2.93 -13.10 -8.12
C VAL A 62 2.99 -12.46 -9.51
N ASP A 63 2.38 -13.12 -10.49
CA ASP A 63 2.30 -12.59 -11.86
C ASP A 63 1.10 -11.66 -12.02
N LEU A 64 1.36 -10.36 -12.20
CA LEU A 64 0.34 -9.34 -12.39
C LEU A 64 -0.01 -9.09 -13.85
N LYS A 65 0.79 -9.60 -14.81
CA LYS A 65 0.62 -9.29 -16.23
C LYS A 65 -0.75 -9.75 -16.74
N GLY A 66 -1.50 -8.82 -17.29
CA GLY A 66 -2.83 -9.12 -17.84
C GLY A 66 -3.93 -9.39 -16.80
N LYS A 67 -3.67 -9.18 -15.51
CA LYS A 67 -4.58 -9.46 -14.39
C LYS A 67 -5.44 -8.24 -14.02
N GLU A 68 -6.59 -8.52 -13.40
CA GLU A 68 -7.43 -7.53 -12.71
C GLU A 68 -6.90 -7.38 -11.27
N VAL A 69 -6.23 -6.27 -11.00
CA VAL A 69 -5.49 -6.03 -9.75
C VAL A 69 -6.16 -4.90 -8.95
N VAL A 70 -6.13 -5.02 -7.63
CA VAL A 70 -6.63 -3.98 -6.72
C VAL A 70 -5.59 -3.65 -5.67
N GLU A 71 -5.38 -2.36 -5.41
CA GLU A 71 -4.73 -1.86 -4.19
C GLU A 71 -5.79 -1.33 -3.23
N VAL A 72 -5.69 -1.69 -1.96
CA VAL A 72 -6.52 -1.12 -0.89
C VAL A 72 -5.65 -0.31 0.05
N GLY A 73 -5.99 0.97 0.25
CA GLY A 73 -5.19 1.91 1.02
C GLY A 73 -4.02 2.48 0.24
N CYS A 74 -4.29 2.97 -0.98
CA CYS A 74 -3.24 3.43 -1.90
C CYS A 74 -2.63 4.79 -1.55
N GLY A 75 -3.18 5.52 -0.58
CA GLY A 75 -2.74 6.86 -0.24
C GLY A 75 -2.72 7.77 -1.47
N ARG A 76 -1.55 8.32 -1.79
CA ARG A 76 -1.34 9.23 -2.93
C ARG A 76 -0.98 8.52 -4.24
N GLY A 77 -1.05 7.21 -4.27
CA GLY A 77 -0.97 6.39 -5.48
C GLY A 77 0.41 6.17 -6.07
N GLY A 78 1.50 6.53 -5.38
CA GLY A 78 2.86 6.32 -5.88
C GLY A 78 3.16 4.85 -6.15
N GLY A 79 2.81 3.96 -5.21
CA GLY A 79 2.95 2.52 -5.35
C GLY A 79 2.10 1.95 -6.47
N ALA A 80 0.79 2.31 -6.52
CA ALA A 80 -0.10 1.89 -7.59
C ALA A 80 0.42 2.28 -8.98
N SER A 81 0.90 3.52 -9.10
CA SER A 81 1.45 4.03 -10.34
C SER A 81 2.69 3.25 -10.79
N TRP A 82 3.63 3.00 -9.87
CA TRP A 82 4.83 2.23 -10.17
C TRP A 82 4.50 0.79 -10.57
N ILE A 83 3.61 0.12 -9.83
CA ILE A 83 3.16 -1.25 -10.14
C ILE A 83 2.46 -1.31 -11.50
N ALA A 84 1.53 -0.39 -11.79
CA ALA A 84 0.83 -0.35 -13.06
C ALA A 84 1.77 -0.20 -14.26
N LYS A 85 2.83 0.61 -14.12
CA LYS A 85 3.86 0.85 -15.13
C LYS A 85 4.80 -0.35 -15.30
N THR A 86 5.25 -0.93 -14.20
CA THR A 86 6.31 -1.95 -14.18
C THR A 86 5.77 -3.35 -14.50
N TYR A 87 4.65 -3.74 -13.91
CA TYR A 87 4.09 -5.09 -14.00
C TYR A 87 3.00 -5.23 -15.06
N ASN A 88 2.55 -4.11 -15.63
CA ASN A 88 1.59 -4.05 -16.73
C ASN A 88 0.35 -4.96 -16.54
N PRO A 89 -0.40 -4.81 -15.42
CA PRO A 89 -1.67 -5.50 -15.24
C PRO A 89 -2.67 -5.07 -16.33
N LYS A 90 -3.69 -5.89 -16.59
CA LYS A 90 -4.79 -5.51 -17.49
C LYS A 90 -5.49 -4.26 -16.97
N ARG A 91 -5.71 -4.21 -15.66
CA ARG A 91 -6.24 -3.05 -14.94
C ARG A 91 -5.78 -3.10 -13.49
N LEU A 92 -5.36 -1.96 -12.97
CA LEU A 92 -5.16 -1.73 -11.55
C LEU A 92 -6.17 -0.69 -11.07
N THR A 93 -6.99 -1.04 -10.08
CA THR A 93 -7.89 -0.10 -9.40
C THR A 93 -7.38 0.10 -7.98
N ALA A 94 -7.05 1.33 -7.63
CA ALA A 94 -6.52 1.69 -6.34
C ALA A 94 -7.56 2.44 -5.51
N PHE A 95 -7.81 1.97 -4.29
CA PHE A 95 -8.78 2.55 -3.37
C PHE A 95 -8.10 3.20 -2.19
N ASP A 96 -8.62 4.34 -1.79
CA ASP A 96 -8.30 4.99 -0.52
C ASP A 96 -9.54 5.65 0.07
N PHE A 97 -9.56 5.80 1.39
CA PHE A 97 -10.67 6.44 2.09
C PHE A 97 -10.63 7.98 1.97
N SER A 98 -9.46 8.56 1.71
CA SER A 98 -9.23 9.99 1.56
C SER A 98 -9.59 10.49 0.18
N LYS A 99 -10.65 11.29 0.08
CA LYS A 99 -11.04 11.96 -1.18
C LYS A 99 -9.93 12.87 -1.71
N ASP A 100 -9.20 13.54 -0.81
CA ASP A 100 -8.13 14.47 -1.20
C ASP A 100 -6.93 13.70 -1.79
N ALA A 101 -6.54 12.56 -1.18
CA ALA A 101 -5.48 11.72 -1.70
C ALA A 101 -5.84 11.14 -3.08
N ILE A 102 -7.06 10.65 -3.25
CA ILE A 102 -7.57 10.14 -4.53
C ILE A 102 -7.64 11.23 -5.59
N GLY A 103 -8.05 12.45 -5.23
CA GLY A 103 -8.05 13.60 -6.15
C GLY A 103 -6.65 13.92 -6.67
N LEU A 104 -5.66 13.96 -5.78
CA LEU A 104 -4.25 14.16 -6.13
C LEU A 104 -3.73 13.03 -7.03
N ALA A 105 -3.92 11.77 -6.63
CA ALA A 105 -3.47 10.60 -7.37
C ALA A 105 -4.08 10.55 -8.78
N SER A 106 -5.40 10.79 -8.89
CA SER A 106 -6.10 10.79 -10.18
C SER A 106 -5.56 11.85 -11.13
N ASN A 107 -5.18 13.02 -10.60
CA ASN A 107 -4.59 14.09 -11.39
C ASN A 107 -3.15 13.77 -11.83
N TRP A 108 -2.30 13.34 -10.89
CA TRP A 108 -0.87 13.07 -11.17
C TRP A 108 -0.65 11.92 -12.15
N TYR A 109 -1.51 10.89 -12.11
CA TYR A 109 -1.36 9.68 -12.91
C TYR A 109 -2.42 9.50 -13.99
N SER A 110 -3.08 10.60 -14.40
CA SER A 110 -4.16 10.61 -15.39
C SER A 110 -3.77 10.03 -16.76
N SER A 111 -2.48 10.05 -17.11
CA SER A 111 -1.97 9.50 -18.37
C SER A 111 -1.86 7.95 -18.38
N GLN A 112 -1.91 7.28 -17.23
CA GLN A 112 -1.78 5.83 -17.14
C GLN A 112 -3.12 5.14 -17.40
N LYS A 113 -3.31 4.59 -18.59
CA LYS A 113 -4.60 4.04 -19.07
C LYS A 113 -5.06 2.79 -18.32
N ASN A 114 -4.12 2.01 -17.77
CA ASN A 114 -4.40 0.76 -17.02
C ASN A 114 -4.56 0.99 -15.51
N LEU A 115 -4.54 2.24 -15.02
CA LEU A 115 -4.63 2.63 -13.62
C LEU A 115 -5.86 3.53 -13.39
N SER A 116 -6.57 3.29 -12.30
CA SER A 116 -7.66 4.14 -11.85
C SER A 116 -7.69 4.25 -10.33
N PHE A 117 -8.03 5.44 -9.83
CA PHE A 117 -8.14 5.73 -8.41
C PHE A 117 -9.58 5.99 -8.03
N LYS A 118 -10.02 5.42 -6.90
CA LYS A 118 -11.40 5.56 -6.42
C LYS A 118 -11.44 5.71 -4.92
N VAL A 119 -12.34 6.55 -4.45
CA VAL A 119 -12.65 6.60 -3.01
C VAL A 119 -13.35 5.30 -2.63
N GLY A 120 -12.88 4.64 -1.57
CA GLY A 120 -13.47 3.41 -1.07
C GLY A 120 -13.17 3.17 0.40
N ASN A 121 -14.04 2.42 1.05
CA ASN A 121 -13.85 1.92 2.39
C ASN A 121 -13.32 0.50 2.31
N ALA A 122 -12.19 0.21 2.95
CA ALA A 122 -11.61 -1.14 2.99
C ALA A 122 -12.56 -2.19 3.60
N GLU A 123 -13.44 -1.75 4.50
CA GLU A 123 -14.42 -2.59 5.19
C GLU A 123 -15.75 -2.76 4.43
N ASP A 124 -15.86 -2.15 3.23
CA ASP A 124 -17.02 -2.22 2.34
C ASP A 124 -16.53 -1.87 0.93
N LEU A 125 -15.80 -2.80 0.31
CA LEU A 125 -15.18 -2.58 -0.99
C LEU A 125 -16.23 -2.60 -2.11
N PRO A 126 -16.30 -1.56 -2.97
CA PRO A 126 -17.24 -1.52 -4.07
C PRO A 126 -16.79 -2.44 -5.22
N LEU A 127 -16.56 -3.70 -4.90
CA LEU A 127 -16.13 -4.75 -5.79
C LEU A 127 -17.17 -5.87 -5.84
N LYS A 128 -17.33 -6.47 -7.03
CA LYS A 128 -18.13 -7.68 -7.20
C LYS A 128 -17.41 -8.89 -6.60
N ASP A 129 -18.17 -9.85 -6.13
CA ASP A 129 -17.64 -11.13 -5.69
C ASP A 129 -16.86 -11.82 -6.81
N ASN A 130 -15.81 -12.55 -6.45
CA ASN A 130 -15.02 -13.38 -7.37
C ASN A 130 -14.59 -12.65 -8.65
N SER A 131 -14.17 -11.38 -8.53
CA SER A 131 -13.91 -10.52 -9.69
C SER A 131 -12.46 -10.10 -9.88
N LYS A 132 -11.59 -10.31 -8.86
CA LYS A 132 -10.20 -9.88 -8.86
C LYS A 132 -9.24 -11.04 -8.83
N ASP A 133 -8.17 -10.91 -9.59
CA ASP A 133 -7.11 -11.92 -9.61
C ASP A 133 -6.13 -11.71 -8.47
N ILE A 134 -5.81 -10.42 -8.17
CA ILE A 134 -4.85 -10.05 -7.13
C ILE A 134 -5.39 -8.83 -6.39
N ILE A 135 -5.31 -8.88 -5.07
CA ILE A 135 -5.51 -7.71 -4.20
C ILE A 135 -4.25 -7.55 -3.37
N TYR A 136 -3.75 -6.32 -3.22
CA TYR A 136 -2.63 -6.06 -2.35
C TYR A 136 -2.89 -4.87 -1.42
N ASN A 137 -2.16 -4.87 -0.30
CA ASN A 137 -2.23 -3.86 0.74
C ASN A 137 -0.84 -3.64 1.32
N VAL A 138 -0.40 -2.39 1.37
CA VAL A 138 0.92 -2.02 1.87
C VAL A 138 0.76 -0.95 2.95
N GLU A 139 1.13 -1.28 4.17
CA GLU A 139 1.19 -0.39 5.34
C GLU A 139 -0.03 0.54 5.50
N SER A 140 -1.23 -0.03 5.47
CA SER A 140 -2.46 0.76 5.64
C SER A 140 -3.50 0.09 6.53
N SER A 141 -3.53 -1.25 6.62
CA SER A 141 -4.58 -1.95 7.36
C SER A 141 -4.51 -1.78 8.88
N HIS A 142 -3.38 -1.31 9.42
CA HIS A 142 -3.26 -0.92 10.83
C HIS A 142 -4.16 0.27 11.21
N CYS A 143 -4.60 1.06 10.22
CA CYS A 143 -5.50 2.20 10.41
C CYS A 143 -6.98 1.84 10.31
N TYR A 144 -7.34 0.59 9.95
CA TYR A 144 -8.71 0.20 9.72
C TYR A 144 -9.45 -0.04 11.04
N GLY A 145 -10.75 0.24 11.05
CA GLY A 145 -11.58 0.08 12.24
C GLY A 145 -11.84 -1.39 12.58
N ASN A 146 -11.94 -2.24 11.56
CA ASN A 146 -12.14 -3.68 11.70
C ASN A 146 -11.38 -4.45 10.60
N VAL A 147 -10.20 -4.96 10.98
CA VAL A 147 -9.34 -5.71 10.05
C VAL A 147 -9.97 -7.04 9.60
N GLU A 148 -10.79 -7.68 10.45
CA GLU A 148 -11.47 -8.93 10.10
C GLU A 148 -12.50 -8.70 8.98
N VAL A 149 -13.26 -7.60 9.05
CA VAL A 149 -14.20 -7.21 7.98
C VAL A 149 -13.42 -6.93 6.69
N PHE A 150 -12.31 -6.21 6.76
CA PHE A 150 -11.44 -5.98 5.61
C PHE A 150 -10.96 -7.29 4.97
N VAL A 151 -10.48 -8.24 5.76
CA VAL A 151 -10.00 -9.54 5.26
C VAL A 151 -11.12 -10.32 4.57
N LYS A 152 -12.35 -10.28 5.13
CA LYS A 152 -13.54 -10.90 4.51
C LYS A 152 -13.91 -10.22 3.18
N GLU A 153 -13.83 -8.90 3.08
CA GLU A 153 -14.08 -8.16 1.84
C GLU A 153 -13.05 -8.49 0.75
N VAL A 154 -11.77 -8.63 1.12
CA VAL A 154 -10.73 -9.09 0.21
C VAL A 154 -11.03 -10.50 -0.30
N TYR A 155 -11.34 -11.42 0.62
CA TYR A 155 -11.65 -12.82 0.26
C TYR A 155 -12.86 -12.93 -0.66
N ARG A 156 -13.94 -12.21 -0.36
CA ARG A 156 -15.15 -12.15 -1.18
C ARG A 156 -14.87 -11.68 -2.60
N SER A 157 -13.99 -10.68 -2.72
CA SER A 157 -13.71 -10.02 -4.00
C SER A 157 -12.72 -10.78 -4.87
N LEU A 158 -11.88 -11.65 -4.29
CA LEU A 158 -10.93 -12.48 -5.02
C LEU A 158 -11.63 -13.64 -5.73
N LYS A 159 -11.13 -13.95 -6.92
CA LYS A 159 -11.48 -15.18 -7.62
C LYS A 159 -10.90 -16.40 -6.88
N ALA A 160 -11.45 -17.58 -7.12
CA ALA A 160 -10.82 -18.83 -6.67
C ALA A 160 -9.38 -18.91 -7.21
N GLY A 161 -8.41 -19.19 -6.32
CA GLY A 161 -6.98 -19.19 -6.64
C GLY A 161 -6.37 -17.79 -6.83
N GLY A 162 -7.10 -16.72 -6.52
CA GLY A 162 -6.56 -15.36 -6.49
C GLY A 162 -5.64 -15.11 -5.30
N ASN A 163 -4.75 -14.13 -5.40
CA ASN A 163 -3.74 -13.84 -4.38
C ASN A 163 -4.05 -12.57 -3.60
N PHE A 164 -3.87 -12.64 -2.28
CA PHE A 164 -3.80 -11.48 -1.41
C PHE A 164 -2.36 -11.25 -0.96
N CYS A 165 -1.74 -10.15 -1.39
CA CYS A 165 -0.40 -9.75 -0.99
C CYS A 165 -0.51 -8.67 0.09
N TRP A 166 -0.07 -8.98 1.30
CA TRP A 166 -0.23 -8.09 2.44
C TRP A 166 1.11 -7.80 3.12
N THR A 167 1.37 -6.54 3.39
CA THR A 167 2.53 -6.08 4.17
C THR A 167 2.09 -4.96 5.09
N ASP A 168 2.32 -5.12 6.39
CA ASP A 168 1.97 -4.11 7.38
C ASP A 168 2.77 -4.35 8.67
N PHE A 169 2.78 -3.39 9.58
CA PHE A 169 3.37 -3.54 10.90
C PHE A 169 2.30 -3.81 11.95
N ARG A 170 2.62 -4.70 12.88
CA ARG A 170 1.78 -5.11 14.01
C ARG A 170 2.67 -5.50 15.19
N ASP A 171 2.13 -5.37 16.42
CA ASP A 171 2.70 -6.08 17.55
C ASP A 171 2.50 -7.60 17.42
N LYS A 172 3.26 -8.37 18.22
CA LYS A 172 3.26 -9.84 18.12
C LYS A 172 1.87 -10.46 18.34
N GLU A 173 1.11 -9.97 19.30
CA GLU A 173 -0.22 -10.50 19.62
C GLU A 173 -1.20 -10.21 18.45
N SER A 174 -1.14 -9.02 17.91
CA SER A 174 -1.98 -8.61 16.76
C SER A 174 -1.66 -9.38 15.49
N ILE A 175 -0.39 -9.75 15.23
CA ILE A 175 -0.04 -10.54 14.05
C ILE A 175 -0.52 -12.00 14.17
N GLU A 176 -0.51 -12.58 15.36
CA GLU A 176 -1.05 -13.91 15.58
C GLU A 176 -2.58 -13.93 15.38
N LYS A 177 -3.29 -12.97 15.95
CA LYS A 177 -4.74 -12.80 15.72
C LYS A 177 -5.07 -12.61 14.23
N LEU A 178 -4.28 -11.81 13.52
CA LEU A 178 -4.49 -11.60 12.10
C LEU A 178 -4.26 -12.88 11.29
N HIS A 179 -3.25 -13.66 11.64
CA HIS A 179 -3.00 -14.98 11.03
C HIS A 179 -4.23 -15.90 11.22
N GLU A 180 -4.79 -15.96 12.41
CA GLU A 180 -6.02 -16.73 12.64
C GLU A 180 -7.21 -16.22 11.80
N ILE A 181 -7.34 -14.89 11.64
CA ILE A 181 -8.39 -14.29 10.82
C ILE A 181 -8.24 -14.74 9.36
N PHE A 182 -7.02 -14.72 8.79
CA PHE A 182 -6.78 -15.21 7.44
C PHE A 182 -7.23 -16.68 7.27
N LEU A 183 -6.80 -17.56 8.16
CA LEU A 183 -7.15 -18.98 8.10
C LEU A 183 -8.66 -19.21 8.28
N LYS A 184 -9.29 -18.56 9.26
CA LYS A 184 -10.74 -18.66 9.52
C LYS A 184 -11.58 -18.11 8.35
N THR A 185 -11.06 -17.14 7.60
CA THR A 185 -11.74 -16.59 6.42
C THR A 185 -11.65 -17.54 5.22
N GLY A 186 -10.67 -18.45 5.19
CA GLY A 186 -10.47 -19.45 4.13
C GLY A 186 -9.22 -19.21 3.29
N PHE A 187 -8.34 -18.30 3.67
CA PHE A 187 -7.04 -18.14 3.02
C PHE A 187 -6.08 -19.28 3.37
N GLU A 188 -5.29 -19.69 2.38
CA GLU A 188 -4.08 -20.47 2.58
C GLU A 188 -2.88 -19.52 2.64
N ILE A 189 -2.02 -19.68 3.65
CA ILE A 189 -0.80 -18.86 3.79
C ILE A 189 0.32 -19.49 2.96
N VAL A 190 0.55 -18.96 1.77
CA VAL A 190 1.60 -19.43 0.85
C VAL A 190 3.00 -19.01 1.29
N SER A 191 3.12 -17.78 1.83
CA SER A 191 4.40 -17.24 2.28
C SER A 191 4.21 -16.28 3.45
N LYS A 192 5.13 -16.32 4.41
CA LYS A 192 5.20 -15.38 5.53
C LYS A 192 6.65 -15.01 5.80
N LYS A 193 6.95 -13.71 5.84
CA LYS A 193 8.27 -13.19 6.14
C LYS A 193 8.16 -12.04 7.16
N GLU A 194 9.00 -12.07 8.18
CA GLU A 194 9.26 -10.91 9.01
C GLU A 194 10.34 -10.05 8.32
N ILE A 195 10.08 -8.74 8.22
CA ILE A 195 10.94 -7.78 7.50
C ILE A 195 11.32 -6.58 8.35
N THR A 196 11.23 -6.70 9.67
CA THR A 196 11.47 -5.59 10.61
C THR A 196 12.86 -4.98 10.43
N THR A 197 13.90 -5.82 10.30
CA THR A 197 15.27 -5.35 10.13
C THR A 197 15.43 -4.55 8.84
N GLU A 198 14.93 -5.06 7.72
CA GLU A 198 15.04 -4.41 6.41
C GLU A 198 14.25 -3.10 6.34
N VAL A 199 13.16 -2.98 7.11
CA VAL A 199 12.39 -1.73 7.23
C VAL A 199 13.14 -0.72 8.10
N LEU A 200 13.74 -1.14 9.22
CA LEU A 200 14.55 -0.28 10.08
C LEU A 200 15.77 0.26 9.33
N ASP A 201 16.48 -0.58 8.59
CA ASP A 201 17.61 -0.18 7.74
C ASP A 201 17.19 0.87 6.68
N ALA A 202 15.99 0.72 6.11
CA ALA A 202 15.44 1.70 5.17
C ALA A 202 15.09 3.03 5.85
N LEU A 203 14.54 2.99 7.06
CA LEU A 203 14.21 4.19 7.84
C LEU A 203 15.46 4.98 8.23
N ASP A 204 16.53 4.31 8.60
CA ASP A 204 17.81 4.94 8.92
C ASP A 204 18.36 5.69 7.69
N ASP A 205 18.40 5.05 6.52
CA ASP A 205 18.84 5.70 5.26
C ASP A 205 17.95 6.92 4.89
N ILE A 206 16.63 6.80 5.07
CA ILE A 206 15.67 7.89 4.79
C ILE A 206 15.91 9.06 5.74
N ASN A 207 16.15 8.77 7.02
CA ASN A 207 16.40 9.78 8.04
C ASN A 207 17.72 10.52 7.76
N ASP A 208 18.78 9.81 7.47
CA ASP A 208 20.10 10.38 7.12
C ASP A 208 20.00 11.31 5.90
N THR A 209 19.25 10.91 4.89
CA THR A 209 19.02 11.73 3.69
C THR A 209 18.28 13.01 4.03
N LYS A 210 17.26 12.94 4.90
CA LYS A 210 16.49 14.13 5.35
C LYS A 210 17.34 15.06 6.19
N VAL A 211 18.15 14.52 7.12
CA VAL A 211 19.04 15.31 7.98
C VAL A 211 20.10 16.02 7.13
N LYS A 212 20.73 15.34 6.16
CA LYS A 212 21.65 15.97 5.21
C LYS A 212 21.00 17.13 4.45
N GLY A 213 19.81 16.89 3.88
CA GLY A 213 19.07 17.93 3.15
C GLY A 213 18.72 19.15 3.99
N ILE A 214 18.41 18.97 5.29
CA ILE A 214 18.18 20.07 6.23
C ILE A 214 19.47 20.85 6.45
N ASN A 215 20.58 20.15 6.74
CA ASN A 215 21.88 20.77 7.02
C ASN A 215 22.42 21.55 5.82
N GLU A 216 22.17 21.07 4.60
CA GLU A 216 22.53 21.78 3.37
C GLU A 216 21.63 22.97 3.04
N SER A 217 20.44 23.06 3.65
CA SER A 217 19.45 24.10 3.41
C SER A 217 19.47 25.22 4.46
N VAL A 218 20.23 25.03 5.53
CA VAL A 218 20.41 26.06 6.59
C VAL A 218 21.75 26.73 6.36
N PRO A 219 21.75 28.05 6.07
CA PRO A 219 22.99 28.82 5.86
C PRO A 219 23.81 28.95 7.14
#